data_183f01f8ad3c59efb5b8fe78fdd63227
#
_entry.id   183f01f8ad3c59efb5b8fe78fdd63227
#
_cell.length_a   1.000
_cell.length_b   1.000
_cell.length_c   1.000
_cell.angle_alpha   90.00
_cell.angle_beta   90.00
_cell.angle_gamma   90.00
#
_symmetry.space_group_name_H-M   'P 1'
#
loop_
_entity.id
_entity.type
_entity.pdbx_description
1 polymer ?
#
loop_
_entity_poly.entity_id
_entity_poly.type
_entity_poly.pdbx_seq_one_letter_code
_entity_poly.pdbx_strand_id
1 'polypeptide(L)'
;MNNYELMVIFTPVLSEEDFKSSQKKFQDLITELGGSTVHSNPWGLKSLAYPIQKKTTGIYWVLEFTLPAEGIEKLKIQLLRDEQVMRHMITRLDKYAVEYNYTKRNGGFPKIEKAEA
;
A
#
# COMPACT_ATOMS: atom_id res chain seq x y z
N MET A 1 2.47 -6.64 17.71
CA MET A 1 2.30 -6.51 16.25
C MET A 1 2.03 -5.06 15.91
N ASN A 2 2.66 -4.55 14.88
CA ASN A 2 2.53 -3.15 14.49
C ASN A 2 1.60 -3.00 13.30
N ASN A 3 1.02 -1.82 13.15
CA ASN A 3 0.19 -1.46 11.99
C ASN A 3 1.03 -0.65 11.02
N TYR A 4 0.89 -0.96 9.73
CA TYR A 4 1.65 -0.30 8.66
C TYR A 4 0.75 0.04 7.49
N GLU A 5 1.17 1.04 6.73
CA GLU A 5 0.58 1.36 5.44
C GLU A 5 1.67 1.25 4.38
N LEU A 6 1.37 0.49 3.33
CA LEU A 6 2.26 0.30 2.19
C LEU A 6 1.65 1.02 1.01
N MET A 7 2.43 1.89 0.36
CA MET A 7 2.08 2.43 -0.94
C MET A 7 3.05 1.86 -1.96
N VAL A 8 2.51 1.27 -3.02
CA VAL A 8 3.31 0.70 -4.10
C VAL A 8 2.92 1.36 -5.41
N ILE A 9 3.91 1.71 -6.21
CA ILE A 9 3.72 2.19 -7.56
C ILE A 9 4.31 1.15 -8.50
N PHE A 10 3.44 0.48 -9.24
CA PHE A 10 3.85 -0.53 -10.22
C PHE A 10 4.05 0.10 -11.59
N THR A 11 4.83 -0.57 -12.43
CA THR A 11 5.00 -0.14 -13.83
C THR A 11 3.65 -0.08 -14.55
N PRO A 12 3.42 0.95 -15.38
CA PRO A 12 2.13 1.12 -16.06
C PRO A 12 1.83 0.09 -17.13
N VAL A 13 2.81 -0.74 -17.49
CA VAL A 13 2.61 -1.78 -18.51
C VAL A 13 1.96 -3.06 -17.97
N LEU A 14 1.71 -3.14 -16.65
CA LEU A 14 1.03 -4.30 -16.08
C LEU A 14 -0.42 -4.41 -16.57
N SER A 15 -0.83 -5.64 -16.92
CA SER A 15 -2.23 -5.94 -17.15
C SER A 15 -3.01 -5.94 -15.83
N GLU A 16 -4.34 -5.87 -15.90
CA GLU A 16 -5.16 -5.98 -14.70
C GLU A 16 -4.94 -7.30 -13.96
N GLU A 17 -4.77 -8.39 -14.72
CA GLU A 17 -4.52 -9.71 -14.12
C GLU A 17 -3.19 -9.73 -13.37
N ASP A 18 -2.15 -9.18 -13.96
CA ASP A 18 -0.83 -9.10 -13.33
C ASP A 18 -0.87 -8.21 -12.10
N PHE A 19 -1.62 -7.12 -12.15
CA PHE A 19 -1.81 -6.24 -11.01
C PHE A 19 -2.48 -6.98 -9.85
N LYS A 20 -3.54 -7.71 -10.12
CA LYS A 20 -4.24 -8.51 -9.11
C LYS A 20 -3.34 -9.62 -8.55
N SER A 21 -2.57 -10.27 -9.40
CA SER A 21 -1.63 -11.31 -8.98
C SER A 21 -0.55 -10.75 -8.07
N SER A 22 -0.03 -9.57 -8.37
CA SER A 22 0.96 -8.90 -7.54
C SER A 22 0.38 -8.52 -6.18
N GLN A 23 -0.86 -8.00 -6.14
CA GLN A 23 -1.54 -7.69 -4.89
C GLN A 23 -1.66 -8.94 -4.02
N LYS A 24 -2.12 -10.04 -4.60
CA LYS A 24 -2.27 -11.31 -3.88
C LYS A 24 -0.92 -11.81 -3.37
N LYS A 25 0.10 -11.74 -4.20
CA LYS A 25 1.46 -12.17 -3.84
C LYS A 25 1.95 -11.48 -2.57
N PHE A 26 1.81 -10.17 -2.49
CA PHE A 26 2.25 -9.40 -1.33
C PHE A 26 1.36 -9.62 -0.12
N GLN A 27 0.06 -9.77 -0.31
CA GLN A 27 -0.86 -10.09 0.79
C GLN A 27 -0.56 -11.48 1.37
N ASP A 28 -0.29 -12.46 0.52
CA ASP A 28 0.07 -13.81 0.96
C ASP A 28 1.40 -13.80 1.71
N LEU A 29 2.35 -13.01 1.25
CA LEU A 29 3.64 -12.85 1.93
C LEU A 29 3.45 -12.27 3.33
N ILE A 30 2.61 -11.25 3.48
CA ILE A 30 2.30 -10.67 4.79
C ILE A 30 1.71 -11.71 5.71
N THR A 31 0.80 -12.54 5.21
CA THR A 31 0.20 -13.62 5.99
C THR A 31 1.25 -14.65 6.41
N GLU A 32 2.15 -15.02 5.51
CA GLU A 32 3.26 -15.96 5.82
C GLU A 32 4.20 -15.41 6.88
N LEU A 33 4.39 -14.10 6.92
CA LEU A 33 5.26 -13.45 7.90
C LEU A 33 4.58 -13.23 9.25
N GLY A 34 3.35 -13.70 9.41
CA GLY A 34 2.60 -13.62 10.66
C GLY A 34 1.72 -12.39 10.80
N GLY A 35 1.50 -11.67 9.73
CA GLY A 35 0.64 -10.50 9.71
C GLY A 35 -0.72 -10.76 9.09
N SER A 36 -1.49 -9.70 8.89
CA SER A 36 -2.77 -9.78 8.20
C SER A 36 -3.08 -8.46 7.50
N THR A 37 -3.85 -8.56 6.41
CA THR A 37 -4.33 -7.41 5.67
C THR A 37 -5.51 -6.78 6.40
N VAL A 38 -5.44 -5.47 6.65
CA VAL A 38 -6.54 -4.71 7.24
C VAL A 38 -7.43 -4.14 6.14
N HIS A 39 -6.81 -3.53 5.13
CA HIS A 39 -7.55 -2.90 4.03
C HIS A 39 -6.68 -2.80 2.79
N SER A 40 -7.24 -3.19 1.65
CA SER A 40 -6.58 -3.08 0.35
C SER A 40 -7.32 -2.05 -0.50
N ASN A 41 -6.58 -1.06 -1.01
CA ASN A 41 -7.16 0.02 -1.80
C ASN A 41 -6.35 0.23 -3.08
N PRO A 42 -6.69 -0.49 -4.17
CA PRO A 42 -6.04 -0.26 -5.46
C PRO A 42 -6.58 1.00 -6.12
N TRP A 43 -5.70 1.96 -6.37
CA TRP A 43 -6.08 3.23 -7.00
C TRP A 43 -6.06 3.16 -8.52
N GLY A 44 -5.30 2.21 -9.08
CA GLY A 44 -5.17 2.08 -10.52
C GLY A 44 -4.16 3.05 -11.10
N LEU A 45 -4.28 3.29 -12.41
CA LEU A 45 -3.34 4.11 -13.16
C LEU A 45 -3.48 5.58 -12.80
N LYS A 46 -2.37 6.22 -12.45
CA LYS A 46 -2.31 7.64 -12.06
C LYS A 46 -1.12 8.31 -12.71
N SER A 47 -1.24 9.60 -12.96
CA SER A 47 -0.11 10.42 -13.39
C SER A 47 0.84 10.66 -12.23
N LEU A 48 2.14 10.61 -12.50
CA LEU A 48 3.16 10.88 -11.50
C LEU A 48 3.45 12.36 -11.45
N ALA A 49 3.73 12.88 -10.24
CA ALA A 49 4.10 14.29 -10.07
C ALA A 49 5.43 14.60 -10.78
N TYR A 50 6.31 13.61 -10.88
CA TYR A 50 7.57 13.69 -11.61
C TYR A 50 7.90 12.30 -12.14
N PRO A 51 8.67 12.18 -13.24
CA PRO A 51 8.97 10.88 -13.82
C PRO A 51 9.77 9.97 -12.88
N ILE A 52 9.43 8.69 -12.88
CA ILE A 52 10.18 7.64 -12.19
C ILE A 52 10.62 6.65 -13.27
N GLN A 53 11.92 6.39 -13.38
CA GLN A 53 12.46 5.51 -14.42
C GLN A 53 11.99 5.91 -15.83
N LYS A 54 11.92 7.23 -16.08
CA LYS A 54 11.45 7.83 -17.33
C LYS A 54 9.98 7.58 -17.65
N LYS A 55 9.20 7.10 -16.70
CA LYS A 55 7.76 6.90 -16.84
C LYS A 55 7.01 8.03 -16.17
N THR A 56 5.93 8.48 -16.79
CA THR A 56 5.11 9.58 -16.28
C THR A 56 3.82 9.11 -15.63
N THR A 57 3.53 7.82 -15.69
CA THR A 57 2.36 7.21 -15.06
C THR A 57 2.78 5.98 -14.26
N GLY A 58 1.93 5.54 -13.36
CA GLY A 58 2.15 4.34 -12.58
C GLY A 58 0.84 3.80 -12.05
N ILE A 59 0.83 2.54 -11.67
CA ILE A 59 -0.34 1.89 -11.09
C ILE A 59 -0.18 1.90 -9.58
N TYR A 60 -1.06 2.60 -8.89
CA TYR A 60 -0.97 2.81 -7.44
C TYR A 60 -1.79 1.79 -6.68
N TRP A 61 -1.22 1.30 -5.59
CA TRP A 61 -1.89 0.41 -4.66
C TRP A 61 -1.52 0.80 -3.23
N VAL A 62 -2.52 0.97 -2.39
CA VAL A 62 -2.33 1.27 -0.97
C VAL A 62 -2.87 0.11 -0.16
N LEU A 63 -2.07 -0.38 0.78
CA LEU A 63 -2.42 -1.52 1.62
C LEU A 63 -2.17 -1.18 3.08
N GLU A 64 -3.19 -1.34 3.91
CA GLU A 64 -3.04 -1.26 5.35
C GLU A 64 -2.97 -2.68 5.90
N PHE A 65 -1.99 -2.97 6.73
CA PHE A 65 -1.76 -4.32 7.24
C PHE A 65 -1.12 -4.29 8.63
N THR A 66 -1.18 -5.43 9.30
CA THR A 66 -0.45 -5.65 10.55
C THR A 66 0.67 -6.64 10.29
N LEU A 67 1.79 -6.47 10.97
CA LEU A 67 2.95 -7.33 10.81
C LEU A 67 3.86 -7.23 12.03
N PRO A 68 4.49 -8.34 12.48
CA PRO A 68 5.56 -8.27 13.46
C PRO A 68 6.71 -7.42 12.93
N ALA A 69 7.36 -6.66 13.80
CA ALA A 69 8.44 -5.75 13.40
C ALA A 69 9.56 -6.47 12.63
N GLU A 70 9.90 -7.69 13.03
CA GLU A 70 10.94 -8.47 12.36
C GLU A 70 10.56 -8.91 10.95
N GLY A 71 9.28 -8.89 10.59
CA GLY A 71 8.82 -9.24 9.24
C GLY A 71 8.99 -8.13 8.22
N ILE A 72 9.11 -6.89 8.67
CA ILE A 72 9.18 -5.72 7.77
C ILE A 72 10.39 -5.78 6.84
N GLU A 73 11.54 -6.18 7.35
CA GLU A 73 12.75 -6.25 6.51
C GLU A 73 12.60 -7.27 5.39
N LYS A 74 11.96 -8.39 5.66
CA LYS A 74 11.69 -9.41 4.64
C LYS A 74 10.75 -8.89 3.57
N LEU A 75 9.72 -8.15 3.97
CA LEU A 75 8.79 -7.54 3.04
C LEU A 75 9.49 -6.51 2.15
N LYS A 76 10.33 -5.66 2.73
CA LYS A 76 11.10 -4.66 1.98
C LYS A 76 11.99 -5.30 0.94
N ILE A 77 12.66 -6.40 1.29
CA ILE A 77 13.54 -7.11 0.37
C ILE A 77 12.74 -7.62 -0.83
N GLN A 78 11.57 -8.18 -0.61
CA GLN A 78 10.73 -8.68 -1.70
C GLN A 78 10.24 -7.55 -2.60
N LEU A 79 9.88 -6.40 -2.02
CA LEU A 79 9.50 -5.23 -2.80
C LEU A 79 10.65 -4.71 -3.67
N LEU A 80 11.87 -4.69 -3.11
CA LEU A 80 13.05 -4.23 -3.86
C LEU A 80 13.42 -5.18 -5.00
N ARG A 81 13.15 -6.48 -4.84
CA ARG A 81 13.46 -7.49 -5.85
C ARG A 81 12.45 -7.58 -6.97
N ASP A 82 11.26 -7.01 -6.76
CA ASP A 82 10.19 -7.09 -7.75
C ASP A 82 10.41 -6.04 -8.84
N GLU A 83 10.69 -6.51 -10.06
CA GLU A 83 10.96 -5.64 -11.21
C GLU A 83 9.73 -4.82 -11.62
N GLN A 84 8.54 -5.26 -11.26
CA GLN A 84 7.31 -4.56 -11.59
C GLN A 84 7.02 -3.40 -10.63
N VAL A 85 7.70 -3.36 -9.48
CA VAL A 85 7.56 -2.28 -8.50
C VAL A 85 8.54 -1.17 -8.84
N MET A 86 8.01 -0.01 -9.25
CA MET A 86 8.84 1.17 -9.53
C MET A 86 9.26 1.86 -8.25
N ARG A 87 8.34 1.94 -7.29
CA ARG A 87 8.59 2.60 -6.01
C ARG A 87 7.66 2.05 -4.95
N HIS A 88 8.13 2.02 -3.71
CA HIS A 88 7.31 1.66 -2.57
C HIS A 88 7.65 2.55 -1.38
N MET A 89 6.68 2.68 -0.47
CA MET A 89 6.87 3.40 0.79
C MET A 89 6.07 2.67 1.86
N ILE A 90 6.73 2.36 2.99
CA ILE A 90 6.08 1.74 4.14
C ILE A 90 6.08 2.75 5.28
N THR A 91 4.91 3.04 5.80
CA THR A 91 4.73 3.95 6.92
C THR A 91 4.18 3.18 8.11
N ARG A 92 4.81 3.32 9.28
CA ARG A 92 4.25 2.75 10.50
C ARG A 92 3.13 3.65 10.99
N LEU A 93 1.97 3.05 11.24
CA LEU A 93 0.80 3.76 11.72
C LEU A 93 0.73 3.71 13.23
N ASP A 94 0.45 4.85 13.86
CA ASP A 94 0.17 4.89 15.29
C ASP A 94 -1.31 4.58 15.54
N LYS A 95 -1.67 4.50 16.81
CA LYS A 95 -3.05 4.20 17.19
C LYS A 95 -4.07 5.18 16.60
N TYR A 96 -3.73 6.46 16.59
CA TYR A 96 -4.64 7.48 16.09
C TYR A 96 -4.85 7.39 14.58
N ALA A 97 -3.78 7.12 13.85
CA ALA A 97 -3.86 6.94 12.40
C ALA A 97 -4.72 5.72 12.04
N VAL A 98 -4.59 4.63 12.80
CA VAL A 98 -5.41 3.42 12.59
C VAL A 98 -6.88 3.72 12.82
N GLU A 99 -7.22 4.39 13.91
CA GLU A 99 -8.59 4.76 14.23
C GLU A 99 -9.17 5.72 13.19
N TYR A 100 -8.38 6.70 12.77
CA TYR A 100 -8.80 7.66 11.75
C TYR A 100 -9.10 6.95 10.43
N ASN A 101 -8.22 6.08 9.98
CA ASN A 101 -8.42 5.34 8.73
C ASN A 101 -9.66 4.45 8.79
N TYR A 102 -9.87 3.78 9.91
CA TYR A 102 -11.05 2.95 10.11
C TYR A 102 -12.33 3.78 10.03
N THR A 103 -12.36 4.88 10.75
CA THR A 103 -13.54 5.75 10.80
C THR A 103 -13.83 6.37 9.44
N LYS A 104 -12.80 6.79 8.74
CA LYS A 104 -12.93 7.35 7.39
C LYS A 104 -13.52 6.35 6.41
N ARG A 105 -13.04 5.10 6.46
CA ARG A 105 -13.57 4.03 5.59
C ARG A 105 -15.04 3.73 5.87
N ASN A 106 -15.47 3.91 7.10
CA ASN A 106 -16.84 3.63 7.53
C ASN A 106 -17.73 4.89 7.50
N GLY A 107 -17.31 5.92 6.79
CA GLY A 107 -18.12 7.11 6.56
C GLY A 107 -18.17 8.10 7.73
N GLY A 108 -17.23 7.97 8.69
CA GLY A 108 -17.15 8.91 9.80
C GLY A 108 -16.49 10.22 9.42
N PHE A 109 -16.58 11.22 10.29
CA PHE A 109 -15.89 12.52 10.19
C PHE A 109 -16.20 13.38 8.96
N PRO A 110 -17.42 13.42 8.42
CA PRO A 110 -17.64 14.25 7.23
C PRO A 110 -17.36 15.73 7.46
N LYS A 111 -17.67 16.25 8.65
CA LYS A 111 -17.41 17.65 8.99
C LYS A 111 -15.92 17.91 9.22
N ILE A 112 -15.24 16.97 9.82
CA ILE A 112 -13.79 17.07 10.10
C ILE A 112 -13.03 17.07 8.77
N GLU A 113 -13.40 16.22 7.85
CA GLU A 113 -12.78 16.18 6.53
C GLU A 113 -12.92 17.51 5.80
N LYS A 114 -14.08 18.14 5.90
CA LYS A 114 -14.30 19.47 5.31
C LYS A 114 -13.41 20.52 5.95
N ALA A 115 -13.19 20.43 7.25
CA ALA A 115 -12.33 21.37 7.95
C ALA A 115 -10.88 21.20 7.54
N GLU A 116 -10.46 19.98 7.24
CA GLU A 116 -9.11 19.69 6.80
C GLU A 116 -8.89 20.08 5.33
N ALA A 117 -9.94 20.11 4.57
CA ALA A 117 -9.86 20.50 3.17
C ALA A 117 -9.68 21.99 3.04
#